data_1294d9a41cff290da5965ed7f6612d03
#
_entry.id   1294d9a41cff290da5965ed7f6612d03
#
_cell.length_a   1.000
_cell.length_b   1.000
_cell.length_c   1.000
_cell.angle_alpha   90.00
_cell.angle_beta   90.00
_cell.angle_gamma   90.00
#
_symmetry.space_group_name_H-M   'P 1'
#
loop_
_entity.id
_entity.type
_entity.pdbx_description
1 polymer ?
#
loop_
_entity_poly.entity_id
_entity_poly.type
_entity_poly.pdbx_seq_one_letter_code
_entity_poly.pdbx_strand_id
1 'polypeptide(L)'
;MEKLVTIIQQFPLAARPYTAKDGTPMVFNSRGFLLTDGLDEFYAEMTGDTALACPDYDRTLLHRMQGCIKTRAYTDKNGTVRYENQVFITKLV
;
A
#
# COMPACT_ATOMS: atom_id res chain seq x y z
N MET A 1 13.02 1.26 0.91
CA MET A 1 13.51 0.39 -0.16
C MET A 1 13.24 1.00 -1.51
N GLU A 2 14.01 0.62 -2.50
CA GLU A 2 13.81 1.04 -3.88
C GLU A 2 13.94 -0.18 -4.77
N LYS A 3 12.97 -0.36 -5.70
CA LYS A 3 12.93 -1.52 -6.61
C LYS A 3 12.38 -1.11 -7.96
N LEU A 4 12.79 -1.86 -9.00
CA LEU A 4 12.10 -1.86 -10.28
C LEU A 4 11.02 -2.94 -10.22
N VAL A 5 9.79 -2.58 -10.54
CA VAL A 5 8.64 -3.48 -10.44
C VAL A 5 7.77 -3.41 -11.68
N THR A 6 7.05 -4.49 -11.94
CA THR A 6 5.94 -4.53 -12.89
C THR A 6 4.65 -4.62 -12.10
N ILE A 7 3.62 -3.93 -12.56
CA ILE A 7 2.32 -3.93 -11.89
C ILE A 7 1.50 -5.09 -12.45
N ILE A 8 1.18 -6.06 -11.58
CA ILE A 8 0.30 -7.17 -11.93
C ILE A 8 -1.15 -6.70 -11.92
N GLN A 9 -1.52 -5.95 -10.87
CA GLN A 9 -2.85 -5.40 -10.73
C GLN A 9 -2.81 -4.12 -9.92
N GLN A 10 -3.56 -3.12 -10.37
CA GLN A 10 -3.81 -1.88 -9.64
C GLN A 10 -5.27 -1.88 -9.20
N PHE A 11 -5.50 -1.81 -7.89
CA PHE A 11 -6.84 -1.86 -7.34
C PHE A 11 -7.47 -0.47 -7.34
N PRO A 12 -8.80 -0.38 -7.25
CA PRO A 12 -9.47 0.92 -7.18
C PRO A 12 -9.09 1.71 -5.93
N LEU A 13 -9.17 3.04 -6.03
CA LEU A 13 -9.03 3.90 -4.86
C LEU A 13 -10.11 3.58 -3.84
N ALA A 14 -9.70 3.35 -2.60
CA ALA A 14 -10.59 3.14 -1.48
C ALA A 14 -10.60 4.39 -0.60
N ALA A 15 -11.78 4.83 -0.23
CA ALA A 15 -11.97 5.97 0.66
C ALA A 15 -12.75 5.52 1.87
N ARG A 16 -12.16 5.69 3.07
CA ARG A 16 -12.78 5.30 4.34
C ARG A 16 -13.01 6.54 5.19
N PRO A 17 -14.27 6.89 5.49
CA PRO A 17 -14.55 7.99 6.40
C PRO A 17 -14.20 7.59 7.84
N TYR A 18 -13.70 8.55 8.60
CA TYR A 18 -13.43 8.40 10.02
C TYR A 18 -13.57 9.76 10.70
N THR A 19 -13.65 9.74 12.03
CA THR A 19 -13.71 10.94 12.82
C THR A 19 -12.40 11.14 13.56
N ALA A 20 -11.78 12.31 13.38
CA ALA A 20 -10.55 12.66 14.08
C ALA A 20 -10.83 12.88 15.58
N LYS A 21 -9.77 12.96 16.39
CA LYS A 21 -9.89 13.12 17.85
C LYS A 21 -10.64 14.38 18.25
N ASP A 22 -10.55 15.43 17.43
CA ASP A 22 -11.26 16.70 17.68
C ASP A 22 -12.70 16.73 17.15
N GLY A 23 -13.21 15.58 16.64
CA GLY A 23 -14.54 15.48 16.10
C GLY A 23 -14.67 15.85 14.62
N THR A 24 -13.57 16.21 13.97
CA THR A 24 -13.58 16.60 12.55
C THR A 24 -13.81 15.38 11.66
N PRO A 25 -14.78 15.42 10.70
CA PRO A 25 -14.94 14.36 9.73
C PRO A 25 -13.73 14.34 8.78
N MET A 26 -13.15 13.13 8.59
CA MET A 26 -11.98 12.92 7.76
C MET A 26 -12.21 11.76 6.82
N VAL A 27 -11.41 11.68 5.76
CA VAL A 27 -11.41 10.55 4.83
C VAL A 27 -9.99 10.01 4.72
N PHE A 28 -9.85 8.70 4.92
CA PHE A 28 -8.60 7.99 4.70
C PHE A 28 -8.63 7.36 3.31
N ASN A 29 -7.70 7.77 2.45
CA ASN A 29 -7.56 7.25 1.10
C ASN A 29 -6.46 6.22 1.05
N SER A 30 -6.70 5.12 0.34
CA SER A 30 -5.71 4.09 0.10
C SER A 30 -5.90 3.48 -1.28
N ARG A 31 -4.82 2.99 -1.86
CA ARG A 31 -4.86 2.29 -3.13
C ARG A 31 -3.88 1.15 -3.12
N GLY A 32 -4.38 -0.06 -3.39
CA GLY A 32 -3.59 -1.27 -3.37
C GLY A 32 -3.00 -1.61 -4.73
N PHE A 33 -1.86 -2.30 -4.70
CA PHE A 33 -1.16 -2.79 -5.88
C PHE A 33 -0.65 -4.19 -5.61
N LEU A 34 -0.77 -5.06 -6.59
CA LEU A 34 -0.04 -6.32 -6.62
C LEU A 34 1.14 -6.12 -7.58
N LEU A 35 2.35 -6.27 -7.07
CA LEU A 35 3.58 -5.96 -7.78
C LEU A 35 4.48 -7.17 -7.84
N THR A 36 5.38 -7.19 -8.83
CA THR A 36 6.46 -8.17 -8.89
C THR A 36 7.77 -7.49 -9.28
N ASP A 37 8.87 -7.95 -8.70
CA ASP A 37 10.22 -7.55 -9.09
C ASP A 37 10.89 -8.58 -10.03
N GLY A 38 10.12 -9.56 -10.49
CA GLY A 38 10.61 -10.65 -11.34
C GLY A 38 10.96 -11.91 -10.56
N LEU A 39 11.13 -11.82 -9.24
CA LEU A 39 11.39 -12.95 -8.35
C LEU A 39 10.23 -13.17 -7.40
N ASP A 40 9.78 -12.11 -6.76
CA ASP A 40 8.75 -12.15 -5.73
C ASP A 40 7.52 -11.36 -6.19
N GLU A 41 6.37 -11.79 -5.71
CA GLU A 41 5.14 -11.03 -5.77
C GLU A 41 4.83 -10.49 -4.38
N PHE A 42 4.36 -9.26 -4.31
CA PHE A 42 3.97 -8.66 -3.04
C PHE A 42 2.86 -7.64 -3.24
N TYR A 43 2.04 -7.52 -2.20
CA TYR A 43 1.00 -6.50 -2.13
C TYR A 43 1.57 -5.24 -1.47
N ALA A 44 1.28 -4.07 -2.05
CA ALA A 44 1.74 -2.81 -1.51
C ALA A 44 0.61 -1.78 -1.57
N GLU A 45 0.66 -0.79 -0.68
CA GLU A 45 -0.36 0.26 -0.61
C GLU A 45 0.25 1.64 -0.71
N MET A 46 -0.46 2.50 -1.43
CA MET A 46 -0.34 3.95 -1.27
C MET A 46 -1.41 4.44 -0.30
N THR A 47 -1.10 5.44 0.50
CA THR A 47 -2.05 6.03 1.45
C THR A 47 -2.06 7.55 1.33
N GLY A 48 -3.15 8.18 1.77
CA GLY A 48 -3.27 9.63 1.83
C GLY A 48 -3.22 10.28 0.45
N ASP A 49 -2.50 11.39 0.37
CA ASP A 49 -2.42 12.19 -0.86
C ASP A 49 -1.72 11.45 -2.01
N THR A 50 -0.76 10.58 -1.70
CA THR A 50 -0.11 9.75 -2.70
C THR A 50 -1.11 8.84 -3.40
N ALA A 51 -2.02 8.23 -2.64
CA ALA A 51 -3.08 7.39 -3.19
C ALA A 51 -4.07 8.21 -4.02
N LEU A 52 -4.44 9.38 -3.53
CA LEU A 52 -5.42 10.24 -4.18
C LEU A 52 -4.90 10.80 -5.51
N ALA A 53 -3.62 11.14 -5.58
CA ALA A 53 -2.99 11.72 -6.78
C ALA A 53 -2.48 10.69 -7.78
N CYS A 54 -2.53 9.40 -7.44
CA CYS A 54 -1.92 8.35 -8.24
C CYS A 54 -2.68 8.17 -9.56
N PRO A 55 -1.95 8.10 -10.70
CA PRO A 55 -2.57 7.83 -12.00
C PRO A 55 -2.81 6.32 -12.19
N ASP A 56 -3.47 5.98 -13.30
CA ASP A 56 -3.49 4.59 -13.77
C ASP A 56 -2.17 4.30 -14.48
N TYR A 57 -1.42 3.36 -13.95
CA TYR A 57 -0.11 3.02 -14.48
C TYR A 57 -0.19 2.01 -15.62
N ASP A 58 0.75 2.11 -16.56
CA ASP A 58 0.88 1.14 -17.63
C ASP A 58 1.47 -0.17 -17.09
N ARG A 59 0.69 -1.24 -17.13
CA ARG A 59 1.06 -2.55 -16.60
C ARG A 59 2.11 -3.27 -17.44
N THR A 60 2.41 -2.80 -18.65
CA THR A 60 3.40 -3.39 -19.53
C THR A 60 4.81 -2.85 -19.33
N LEU A 61 4.95 -1.79 -18.51
CA LEU A 61 6.22 -1.11 -18.30
C LEU A 61 6.81 -1.46 -16.94
N LEU A 62 8.14 -1.30 -16.84
CA LEU A 62 8.83 -1.29 -15.56
C LEU A 62 8.65 0.06 -14.89
N HIS A 63 8.40 0.02 -13.59
CA HIS A 63 8.24 1.21 -12.77
C HIS A 63 9.25 1.21 -11.64
N ARG A 64 9.74 2.40 -11.29
CA ARG A 64 10.59 2.57 -10.12
C ARG A 64 9.73 2.84 -8.92
N MET A 65 9.86 1.98 -7.91
CA MET A 65 9.12 2.07 -6.67
C MET A 65 10.06 2.46 -5.54
N GLN A 66 9.66 3.45 -4.75
CA GLN A 66 10.23 3.75 -3.44
C GLN A 66 9.19 3.47 -2.38
N GLY A 67 9.61 2.86 -1.28
CA GLY A 67 8.67 2.51 -0.25
C GLY A 67 9.37 2.02 1.01
N CYS A 68 8.56 1.57 1.95
CA CYS A 68 9.02 0.99 3.20
C CYS A 68 8.20 -0.23 3.58
N ILE A 69 8.79 -1.08 4.42
CA ILE A 69 8.10 -2.22 5.02
C ILE A 69 7.91 -1.90 6.49
N LYS A 70 6.67 -2.04 6.97
CA LYS A 70 6.34 -1.91 8.39
C LYS A 70 5.83 -3.24 8.90
N THR A 71 6.27 -3.61 10.10
CA THR A 71 5.84 -4.84 10.75
C THR A 71 4.85 -4.49 11.85
N ARG A 72 3.71 -5.18 11.85
CA ARG A 72 2.69 -5.05 12.88
C ARG A 72 2.59 -6.37 13.64
N ALA A 73 2.62 -6.30 14.96
CA ALA A 73 2.36 -7.43 15.83
C ALA A 73 0.86 -7.47 16.20
N TYR A 74 0.30 -8.66 16.21
CA TYR A 74 -1.08 -8.85 16.69
C TYR A 74 -1.19 -10.20 17.41
N THR A 75 -2.18 -10.33 18.27
CA THR A 75 -2.44 -11.56 19.01
C THR A 75 -3.60 -12.30 18.34
N ASP A 76 -3.39 -13.56 17.97
CA ASP A 76 -4.43 -14.37 17.36
C ASP A 76 -5.39 -14.92 18.41
N LYS A 77 -6.37 -15.71 17.96
CA LYS A 77 -7.41 -16.30 18.83
C LYS A 77 -6.84 -17.23 19.91
N ASN A 78 -5.66 -17.78 19.68
CA ASN A 78 -5.00 -18.72 20.60
C ASN A 78 -4.07 -18.02 21.60
N GLY A 79 -3.99 -16.69 21.56
CA GLY A 79 -3.09 -15.91 22.38
C GLY A 79 -1.64 -15.87 21.87
N THR A 80 -1.39 -16.37 20.67
CA THR A 80 -0.07 -16.36 20.06
C THR A 80 0.18 -15.02 19.37
N VAL A 81 1.33 -14.41 19.64
CA VAL A 81 1.74 -13.19 18.96
C VAL A 81 2.21 -13.54 17.54
N ARG A 82 1.63 -12.85 16.58
CA ARG A 82 1.97 -13.00 15.17
C ARG A 82 2.43 -11.67 14.61
N TYR A 83 3.19 -11.73 13.52
CA TYR A 83 3.73 -10.55 12.85
C TYR A 83 3.27 -10.52 11.41
N GLU A 84 2.92 -9.33 10.96
CA GLU A 84 2.47 -9.08 9.59
C GLU A 84 3.31 -7.96 8.99
N ASN A 85 3.86 -8.19 7.81
CA ASN A 85 4.60 -7.18 7.08
C ASN A 85 3.67 -6.46 6.11
N GLN A 86 3.73 -5.12 6.14
CA GLN A 86 2.98 -4.26 5.25
C GLN A 86 3.96 -3.42 4.44
N VAL A 87 3.79 -3.42 3.12
CA VAL A 87 4.61 -2.63 2.20
C VAL A 87 3.84 -1.38 1.81
N PHE A 88 4.45 -0.23 2.02
CA PHE A 88 3.88 1.07 1.65
C PHE A 88 4.70 1.71 0.54
N ILE A 89 4.02 2.22 -0.47
CA ILE A 89 4.63 2.91 -1.59
C ILE A 89 4.63 4.39 -1.28
N THR A 90 5.82 5.00 -1.25
CA THR A 90 5.95 6.44 -1.08
C THR A 90 6.09 7.16 -2.42
N LYS A 91 6.59 6.46 -3.43
CA LYS A 91 6.72 7.00 -4.79
C LYS A 91 6.71 5.87 -5.81
N LEU A 92 5.98 6.05 -6.90
CA LEU A 92 5.93 5.11 -8.01
C LEU A 92 5.93 5.92 -9.31
N VAL A 93 6.94 5.73 -10.12
CA VAL A 93 7.11 6.46 -11.39
C VAL A 93 7.23 5.53 -12.58
#